data_23ae089f4414736ed1b5313266362847
#
_entry.id   23ae089f4414736ed1b5313266362847
#
_cell.length_a   1.000
_cell.length_b   1.000
_cell.length_c   1.000
_cell.angle_alpha   90.00
_cell.angle_beta   90.00
_cell.angle_gamma   90.00
#
_symmetry.space_group_name_H-M   'P 1'
#
loop_
_entity.id
_entity.type
_entity.pdbx_description
1 polymer ?
#
loop_
_entity_poly.entity_id
_entity_poly.type
_entity_poly.pdbx_seq_one_letter_code
_entity_poly.pdbx_strand_id
1 'polypeptide(L)'
;MCLKKLWVYLKEYKIESILAPLFKLLEVVFDLLVPVVVAKIIDIGIANNDHGYIVKMFLVLILMAAVGLSCSFTAQYFAARASVGCATNLRQAVFDHIQGFSFTELDTIGTDTLITRMTDDINQVQNGINMGLRLLLRSPFIVIGSMIMAFTINFKCALVFVVAIPLLFVGVIFIMLVSIPLFKKVQAALDRVTGLTRENLTGVRVIRAFCREEESVNEFEKSNTELTRLNEFVGRISALLNPFTYVLINIATVILIARAGLQVNLGTMHQGQVVALYNYMAQMIVELIKLASLIITLNKAMACADRVAGVLDIRTTMHYPETPSAKADPSANEVEFDKVSFTYAGAGASSLSDISFSVKKGQTVGIIGGTGCGKSTLVSLISRFYDVTCGTVKLNGRNVKELTNQEIHDKVGIVQQRSVLFKGSIRDNMKWGNENASDSEIWDALKVAQAKEVVEGKDGQLDFMLEQNGKNLSGGQRQRLTIARALVKKPEILILDDSLSALDFATDAALRKALAGLEGETTTFLVSQRVAGIRQADKILVLDNGELAGSGTHDELMKSCEVYREIYFSQFPEDRAKYEKGEM
;
A
#
# COMPACT_ATOMS: atom_id res chain seq x y z
N MET A 1 -10.29 -11.65 -15.75
CA MET A 1 -9.03 -11.46 -16.51
C MET A 1 -7.82 -11.31 -15.56
N CYS A 2 -7.95 -10.64 -14.45
CA CYS A 2 -6.87 -10.37 -13.48
C CYS A 2 -6.30 -11.60 -12.76
N LEU A 3 -7.11 -12.57 -12.37
CA LEU A 3 -6.65 -13.83 -11.76
C LEU A 3 -5.62 -14.60 -12.63
N LYS A 4 -5.74 -14.50 -13.96
CA LYS A 4 -4.80 -15.15 -14.89
C LYS A 4 -3.38 -14.59 -14.79
N LYS A 5 -3.23 -13.30 -14.43
CA LYS A 5 -1.93 -12.64 -14.24
C LYS A 5 -1.27 -13.04 -12.92
N LEU A 6 -2.05 -13.13 -11.85
CA LEU A 6 -1.54 -13.56 -10.54
C LEU A 6 -1.19 -15.06 -10.50
N TRP A 7 -1.81 -15.88 -11.38
CA TRP A 7 -1.48 -17.29 -11.53
C TRP A 7 -0.02 -17.53 -11.93
N VAL A 8 0.63 -16.56 -12.56
CA VAL A 8 2.05 -16.64 -12.92
C VAL A 8 2.92 -16.83 -11.67
N TYR A 9 2.61 -16.12 -10.58
CA TYR A 9 3.35 -16.21 -9.32
C TYR A 9 3.11 -17.50 -8.53
N LEU A 10 2.02 -18.23 -8.85
CA LEU A 10 1.73 -19.56 -8.31
C LEU A 10 2.41 -20.67 -9.12
N LYS A 11 2.85 -20.40 -10.36
CA LYS A 11 3.46 -21.40 -11.25
C LYS A 11 4.71 -22.06 -10.68
N GLU A 12 5.49 -21.35 -9.89
CA GLU A 12 6.69 -21.87 -9.24
C GLU A 12 6.34 -22.93 -8.18
N TYR A 13 5.14 -22.86 -7.61
CA TYR A 13 4.63 -23.74 -6.56
C TYR A 13 3.56 -24.71 -7.08
N LYS A 14 3.68 -25.18 -8.35
CA LYS A 14 2.70 -26.07 -8.98
C LYS A 14 2.55 -27.40 -8.24
N ILE A 15 3.68 -27.98 -7.84
CA ILE A 15 3.72 -29.27 -7.16
C ILE A 15 3.00 -29.15 -5.82
N GLU A 16 3.33 -28.16 -5.03
CA GLU A 16 2.71 -27.88 -3.74
C GLU A 16 1.20 -27.60 -3.88
N SER A 17 0.83 -26.85 -4.92
CA SER A 17 -0.58 -26.52 -5.21
C SER A 17 -1.42 -27.72 -5.63
N ILE A 18 -0.81 -28.78 -6.15
CA ILE A 18 -1.48 -30.05 -6.48
C ILE A 18 -1.45 -31.02 -5.30
N LEU A 19 -0.30 -31.12 -4.61
CA LEU A 19 -0.14 -32.04 -3.50
C LEU A 19 -1.01 -31.66 -2.29
N ALA A 20 -1.16 -30.38 -2.00
CA ALA A 20 -1.98 -29.92 -0.87
C ALA A 20 -3.43 -30.39 -0.96
N PRO A 21 -4.20 -30.15 -2.04
CA PRO A 21 -5.54 -30.69 -2.22
C PRO A 21 -5.57 -32.20 -2.29
N LEU A 22 -4.57 -32.84 -2.90
CA LEU A 22 -4.52 -34.32 -3.01
C LEU A 22 -4.45 -35.00 -1.65
N PHE A 23 -3.51 -34.55 -0.78
CA PHE A 23 -3.41 -35.07 0.59
C PHE A 23 -4.65 -34.73 1.42
N LYS A 24 -5.28 -33.59 1.14
CA LYS A 24 -6.52 -33.21 1.81
C LYS A 24 -7.71 -34.07 1.39
N LEU A 25 -7.77 -34.47 0.13
CA LEU A 25 -8.76 -35.45 -0.34
C LEU A 25 -8.50 -36.84 0.23
N LEU A 26 -7.24 -37.26 0.35
CA LEU A 26 -6.90 -38.55 0.96
C LEU A 26 -7.32 -38.59 2.44
N GLU A 27 -7.08 -37.49 3.20
CA GLU A 27 -7.59 -37.34 4.58
C GLU A 27 -9.11 -37.54 4.63
N VAL A 28 -9.86 -36.93 3.70
CA VAL A 28 -11.32 -37.04 3.63
C VAL A 28 -11.78 -38.50 3.39
N VAL A 29 -11.07 -39.26 2.57
CA VAL A 29 -11.39 -40.69 2.38
C VAL A 29 -11.30 -41.43 3.71
N PHE A 30 -10.28 -41.20 4.52
CA PHE A 30 -10.19 -41.79 5.85
C PHE A 30 -11.30 -41.30 6.78
N ASP A 31 -11.62 -40.00 6.78
CA ASP A 31 -12.73 -39.43 7.58
C ASP A 31 -14.08 -40.09 7.24
N LEU A 32 -14.33 -40.40 5.97
CA LEU A 32 -15.55 -41.08 5.51
C LEU A 32 -15.59 -42.56 5.87
N LEU A 33 -14.45 -43.21 6.05
CA LEU A 33 -14.38 -44.62 6.43
C LEU A 33 -14.54 -44.85 7.93
N VAL A 34 -14.21 -43.89 8.77
CA VAL A 34 -14.33 -43.99 10.24
C VAL A 34 -15.72 -44.41 10.70
N PRO A 35 -16.83 -43.78 10.25
CA PRO A 35 -18.19 -44.21 10.67
C PRO A 35 -18.52 -45.66 10.30
N VAL A 36 -17.99 -46.16 9.17
CA VAL A 36 -18.19 -47.58 8.76
C VAL A 36 -17.47 -48.53 9.70
N VAL A 37 -16.24 -48.22 10.12
CA VAL A 37 -15.50 -49.05 11.07
C VAL A 37 -16.18 -49.04 12.43
N VAL A 38 -16.68 -47.86 12.88
CA VAL A 38 -17.47 -47.75 14.12
C VAL A 38 -18.73 -48.61 14.05
N ALA A 39 -19.45 -48.59 12.91
CA ALA A 39 -20.62 -49.47 12.70
C ALA A 39 -20.26 -50.96 12.84
N LYS A 40 -19.14 -51.40 12.25
CA LYS A 40 -18.67 -52.80 12.38
C LYS A 40 -18.30 -53.17 13.81
N ILE A 41 -17.72 -52.25 14.59
CA ILE A 41 -17.46 -52.49 16.01
C ILE A 41 -18.77 -52.76 16.77
N ILE A 42 -19.81 -51.97 16.49
CA ILE A 42 -21.12 -52.13 17.16
C ILE A 42 -21.81 -53.40 16.69
N ASP A 43 -21.93 -53.62 15.36
CA ASP A 43 -22.75 -54.68 14.77
C ASP A 43 -22.12 -56.06 14.89
N ILE A 44 -20.79 -56.17 14.93
CA ILE A 44 -20.08 -57.47 15.01
C ILE A 44 -19.42 -57.64 16.36
N GLY A 45 -18.64 -56.65 16.80
CA GLY A 45 -17.86 -56.77 18.04
C GLY A 45 -18.71 -56.76 19.30
N ILE A 46 -19.57 -55.76 19.47
CA ILE A 46 -20.42 -55.63 20.67
C ILE A 46 -21.56 -56.63 20.62
N ALA A 47 -22.23 -56.79 19.47
CA ALA A 47 -23.36 -57.67 19.33
C ALA A 47 -23.00 -59.14 19.62
N ASN A 48 -21.78 -59.60 19.30
CA ASN A 48 -21.30 -60.96 19.52
C ASN A 48 -20.40 -61.11 20.77
N ASN A 49 -20.20 -60.06 21.57
CA ASN A 49 -19.26 -60.02 22.70
C ASN A 49 -17.81 -60.44 22.33
N ASP A 50 -17.40 -60.16 21.06
CA ASP A 50 -16.05 -60.49 20.59
C ASP A 50 -15.05 -59.37 20.91
N HIS A 51 -14.42 -59.46 22.09
CA HIS A 51 -13.42 -58.51 22.54
C HIS A 51 -12.20 -58.48 21.61
N GLY A 52 -11.82 -59.61 20.99
CA GLY A 52 -10.69 -59.64 20.06
C GLY A 52 -10.95 -58.81 18.80
N TYR A 53 -12.15 -58.90 18.24
CA TYR A 53 -12.58 -58.10 17.11
C TYR A 53 -12.65 -56.62 17.45
N ILE A 54 -13.17 -56.26 18.65
CA ILE A 54 -13.23 -54.86 19.10
C ILE A 54 -11.82 -54.25 19.15
N VAL A 55 -10.87 -54.93 19.82
CA VAL A 55 -9.48 -54.47 19.92
C VAL A 55 -8.83 -54.34 18.55
N LYS A 56 -9.03 -55.28 17.65
CA LYS A 56 -8.51 -55.23 16.28
C LYS A 56 -9.05 -54.01 15.52
N MET A 57 -10.35 -53.76 15.57
CA MET A 57 -10.96 -52.61 14.88
C MET A 57 -10.59 -51.26 15.55
N PHE A 58 -10.38 -51.23 16.85
CA PHE A 58 -9.86 -50.08 17.56
C PHE A 58 -8.42 -49.71 17.10
N LEU A 59 -7.56 -50.72 16.92
CA LEU A 59 -6.22 -50.51 16.35
C LEU A 59 -6.29 -49.98 14.91
N VAL A 60 -7.26 -50.46 14.11
CA VAL A 60 -7.52 -49.93 12.76
C VAL A 60 -7.93 -48.46 12.83
N LEU A 61 -8.80 -48.05 13.77
CA LEU A 61 -9.16 -46.64 13.96
C LEU A 61 -7.95 -45.79 14.33
N ILE A 62 -7.09 -46.25 15.23
CA ILE A 62 -5.84 -45.54 15.59
C ILE A 62 -4.94 -45.40 14.37
N LEU A 63 -4.77 -46.45 13.58
CA LEU A 63 -3.96 -46.38 12.35
C LEU A 63 -4.55 -45.39 11.35
N MET A 64 -5.87 -45.44 11.13
CA MET A 64 -6.55 -44.46 10.24
C MET A 64 -6.40 -43.03 10.74
N ALA A 65 -6.53 -42.79 12.03
CA ALA A 65 -6.32 -41.49 12.64
C ALA A 65 -4.86 -41.00 12.44
N ALA A 66 -3.87 -41.86 12.65
CA ALA A 66 -2.46 -41.54 12.45
C ALA A 66 -2.14 -41.20 10.99
N VAL A 67 -2.66 -41.97 10.04
CA VAL A 67 -2.49 -41.72 8.59
C VAL A 67 -3.23 -40.43 8.19
N GLY A 68 -4.48 -40.27 8.63
CA GLY A 68 -5.26 -39.03 8.38
C GLY A 68 -4.57 -37.76 8.92
N LEU A 69 -4.03 -37.87 10.14
CA LEU A 69 -3.26 -36.76 10.74
C LEU A 69 -2.00 -36.44 9.92
N SER A 70 -1.27 -37.46 9.50
CA SER A 70 -0.08 -37.29 8.65
C SER A 70 -0.42 -36.63 7.31
N CYS A 71 -1.53 -37.04 6.68
CA CYS A 71 -2.05 -36.43 5.45
C CYS A 71 -2.45 -34.98 5.68
N SER A 72 -3.09 -34.67 6.83
CA SER A 72 -3.50 -33.32 7.20
C SER A 72 -2.31 -32.40 7.37
N PHE A 73 -1.27 -32.81 8.11
CA PHE A 73 -0.04 -32.04 8.29
C PHE A 73 0.66 -31.78 6.94
N THR A 74 0.79 -32.81 6.11
CA THR A 74 1.42 -32.71 4.80
C THR A 74 0.65 -31.73 3.89
N ALA A 75 -0.67 -31.84 3.85
CA ALA A 75 -1.52 -30.94 3.09
C ALA A 75 -1.39 -29.49 3.57
N GLN A 76 -1.35 -29.28 4.90
CA GLN A 76 -1.20 -27.96 5.49
C GLN A 76 0.16 -27.34 5.19
N TYR A 77 1.22 -28.14 5.27
CA TYR A 77 2.58 -27.70 4.94
C TYR A 77 2.67 -27.23 3.48
N PHE A 78 2.19 -28.03 2.52
CA PHE A 78 2.23 -27.64 1.10
C PHE A 78 1.33 -26.45 0.79
N ALA A 79 0.14 -26.35 1.39
CA ALA A 79 -0.74 -25.21 1.21
C ALA A 79 -0.12 -23.92 1.77
N ALA A 80 0.53 -23.98 2.94
CA ALA A 80 1.24 -22.85 3.54
C ALA A 80 2.42 -22.43 2.67
N ARG A 81 3.25 -23.39 2.22
CA ARG A 81 4.41 -23.12 1.37
C ARG A 81 4.02 -22.46 0.05
N ALA A 82 2.98 -22.97 -0.63
CA ALA A 82 2.48 -22.40 -1.88
C ALA A 82 1.91 -20.99 -1.68
N SER A 83 1.09 -20.78 -0.64
CA SER A 83 0.43 -19.49 -0.40
C SER A 83 1.42 -18.42 0.04
N VAL A 84 2.35 -18.75 0.96
CA VAL A 84 3.39 -17.79 1.42
C VAL A 84 4.36 -17.47 0.29
N GLY A 85 4.83 -18.50 -0.45
CA GLY A 85 5.75 -18.29 -1.56
C GLY A 85 5.14 -17.43 -2.67
N CYS A 86 3.89 -17.70 -3.05
CA CYS A 86 3.15 -16.87 -4.00
C CYS A 86 3.03 -15.40 -3.53
N ALA A 87 2.71 -15.18 -2.25
CA ALA A 87 2.61 -13.84 -1.68
C ALA A 87 3.97 -13.13 -1.64
N THR A 88 5.05 -13.85 -1.38
CA THR A 88 6.42 -13.29 -1.39
C THR A 88 6.79 -12.81 -2.79
N ASN A 89 6.61 -13.67 -3.80
CA ASN A 89 6.89 -13.31 -5.19
C ASN A 89 6.01 -12.15 -5.67
N LEU A 90 4.74 -12.13 -5.24
CA LEU A 90 3.82 -11.05 -5.60
C LEU A 90 4.23 -9.71 -4.94
N ARG A 91 4.66 -9.73 -3.66
CA ARG A 91 5.19 -8.52 -3.00
C ARG A 91 6.43 -7.99 -3.70
N GLN A 92 7.35 -8.87 -4.04
CA GLN A 92 8.56 -8.47 -4.77
C GLN A 92 8.19 -7.83 -6.11
N ALA A 93 7.36 -8.49 -6.90
CA ALA A 93 6.95 -7.98 -8.21
C ALA A 93 6.21 -6.63 -8.13
N VAL A 94 5.34 -6.45 -7.13
CA VAL A 94 4.65 -5.16 -6.92
C VAL A 94 5.63 -4.09 -6.47
N PHE A 95 6.57 -4.42 -5.59
CA PHE A 95 7.61 -3.48 -5.14
C PHE A 95 8.51 -3.03 -6.30
N ASP A 96 9.03 -3.97 -7.07
CA ASP A 96 9.88 -3.68 -8.23
C ASP A 96 9.13 -2.82 -9.26
N HIS A 97 7.84 -3.11 -9.47
CA HIS A 97 7.00 -2.35 -10.38
C HIS A 97 6.78 -0.90 -9.89
N ILE A 98 6.50 -0.72 -8.59
CA ILE A 98 6.34 0.62 -7.96
C ILE A 98 7.63 1.43 -8.06
N GLN A 99 8.80 0.80 -7.92
CA GLN A 99 10.09 1.50 -8.08
C GLN A 99 10.31 2.03 -9.51
N GLY A 100 9.62 1.47 -10.49
CA GLY A 100 9.63 1.94 -11.88
C GLY A 100 8.60 3.04 -12.18
N PHE A 101 7.78 3.46 -11.22
CA PHE A 101 6.78 4.51 -11.42
C PHE A 101 7.42 5.89 -11.52
N SER A 102 6.85 6.75 -12.36
CA SER A 102 7.14 8.18 -12.32
C SER A 102 6.35 8.86 -11.18
N PHE A 103 6.68 10.12 -10.92
CA PHE A 103 5.94 10.90 -9.91
C PHE A 103 4.46 11.05 -10.28
N THR A 104 4.13 11.07 -11.57
CA THR A 104 2.73 11.15 -12.05
C THR A 104 1.88 9.98 -11.55
N GLU A 105 2.39 8.75 -11.64
CA GLU A 105 1.70 7.56 -11.15
C GLU A 105 1.63 7.56 -9.62
N LEU A 106 2.74 7.93 -8.95
CA LEU A 106 2.80 7.99 -7.48
C LEU A 106 1.80 9.00 -6.91
N ASP A 107 1.68 10.19 -7.53
CA ASP A 107 0.74 11.22 -7.11
C ASP A 107 -0.72 10.81 -7.39
N THR A 108 -0.97 10.14 -8.51
CA THR A 108 -2.32 9.70 -8.90
C THR A 108 -2.86 8.61 -7.98
N ILE A 109 -2.01 7.65 -7.59
CA ILE A 109 -2.42 6.49 -6.78
C ILE A 109 -2.37 6.81 -5.29
N GLY A 110 -1.36 7.56 -4.87
CA GLY A 110 -1.05 7.90 -3.49
C GLY A 110 -0.30 6.78 -2.74
N THR A 111 0.67 7.18 -1.96
CA THR A 111 1.58 6.27 -1.22
C THR A 111 0.81 5.37 -0.24
N ASP A 112 -0.19 5.90 0.47
CA ASP A 112 -1.00 5.15 1.44
C ASP A 112 -1.75 4.00 0.78
N THR A 113 -2.26 4.23 -0.44
CA THR A 113 -2.91 3.19 -1.25
C THR A 113 -1.92 2.09 -1.61
N LEU A 114 -0.74 2.44 -2.10
CA LEU A 114 0.31 1.48 -2.48
C LEU A 114 0.75 0.63 -1.28
N ILE A 115 0.94 1.23 -0.10
CA ILE A 115 1.25 0.51 1.15
C ILE A 115 0.14 -0.51 1.46
N THR A 116 -1.13 -0.10 1.39
CA THR A 116 -2.26 -1.00 1.65
C THR A 116 -2.30 -2.16 0.65
N ARG A 117 -1.98 -1.92 -0.65
CA ARG A 117 -1.91 -2.99 -1.66
C ARG A 117 -0.81 -4.00 -1.34
N MET A 118 0.38 -3.51 -0.92
CA MET A 118 1.54 -4.36 -0.62
C MET A 118 1.38 -5.17 0.68
N THR A 119 0.62 -4.65 1.64
CA THR A 119 0.44 -5.27 2.96
C THR A 119 -0.87 -6.04 3.03
N ASP A 120 -1.98 -5.34 3.25
CA ASP A 120 -3.26 -5.97 3.57
C ASP A 120 -3.86 -6.75 2.40
N ASP A 121 -3.83 -6.18 1.19
CA ASP A 121 -4.43 -6.85 0.03
C ASP A 121 -3.67 -8.13 -0.34
N ILE A 122 -2.34 -8.12 -0.35
CA ILE A 122 -1.55 -9.34 -0.60
C ILE A 122 -1.74 -10.36 0.51
N ASN A 123 -1.87 -9.95 1.78
CA ASN A 123 -2.18 -10.85 2.88
C ASN A 123 -3.56 -11.54 2.71
N GLN A 124 -4.58 -10.80 2.23
CA GLN A 124 -5.88 -11.39 1.91
C GLN A 124 -5.80 -12.38 0.74
N VAL A 125 -5.01 -12.08 -0.29
CA VAL A 125 -4.73 -13.01 -1.40
C VAL A 125 -4.06 -14.27 -0.88
N GLN A 126 -3.03 -14.15 -0.04
CA GLN A 126 -2.33 -15.26 0.60
C GLN A 126 -3.30 -16.16 1.37
N ASN A 127 -4.17 -15.56 2.20
CA ASN A 127 -5.17 -16.28 2.99
C ASN A 127 -6.18 -16.99 2.09
N GLY A 128 -6.63 -16.34 1.01
CA GLY A 128 -7.52 -16.93 0.02
C GLY A 128 -6.92 -18.14 -0.68
N ILE A 129 -5.65 -18.07 -1.10
CA ILE A 129 -4.91 -19.19 -1.70
C ILE A 129 -4.79 -20.34 -0.69
N ASN A 130 -4.36 -20.05 0.54
CA ASN A 130 -4.20 -21.07 1.59
C ASN A 130 -5.52 -21.81 1.88
N MET A 131 -6.60 -21.05 2.11
CA MET A 131 -7.92 -21.64 2.36
C MET A 131 -8.49 -22.34 1.13
N GLY A 132 -8.27 -21.78 -0.06
CA GLY A 132 -8.68 -22.41 -1.32
C GLY A 132 -8.03 -23.78 -1.51
N LEU A 133 -6.72 -23.89 -1.36
CA LEU A 133 -5.99 -25.17 -1.49
C LEU A 133 -6.41 -26.22 -0.46
N ARG A 134 -6.87 -25.80 0.73
CA ARG A 134 -7.24 -26.72 1.82
C ARG A 134 -8.70 -27.10 1.84
N LEU A 135 -9.62 -26.19 1.56
CA LEU A 135 -11.05 -26.38 1.83
C LEU A 135 -11.92 -26.45 0.58
N LEU A 136 -11.47 -25.87 -0.56
CA LEU A 136 -12.30 -25.78 -1.77
C LEU A 136 -12.74 -27.13 -2.31
N LEU A 137 -11.86 -28.13 -2.29
CA LEU A 137 -12.18 -29.49 -2.70
C LEU A 137 -12.66 -30.36 -1.54
N ARG A 138 -12.15 -30.12 -0.32
CA ARG A 138 -12.48 -30.92 0.87
C ARG A 138 -13.97 -30.87 1.19
N SER A 139 -14.54 -29.70 1.34
CA SER A 139 -15.92 -29.57 1.82
C SER A 139 -16.96 -30.15 0.86
N PRO A 140 -16.91 -29.89 -0.47
CA PRO A 140 -17.81 -30.59 -1.41
C PRO A 140 -17.60 -32.09 -1.41
N PHE A 141 -16.33 -32.55 -1.30
CA PHE A 141 -16.03 -33.98 -1.33
C PHE A 141 -16.56 -34.73 -0.10
N ILE A 142 -16.51 -34.13 1.11
CA ILE A 142 -17.13 -34.72 2.31
C ILE A 142 -18.64 -34.73 2.17
N VAL A 143 -19.28 -33.67 1.69
CA VAL A 143 -20.74 -33.61 1.53
C VAL A 143 -21.23 -34.69 0.53
N ILE A 144 -20.63 -34.74 -0.65
CA ILE A 144 -20.98 -35.73 -1.68
C ILE A 144 -20.60 -37.14 -1.22
N GLY A 145 -19.42 -37.30 -0.63
CA GLY A 145 -18.94 -38.59 -0.12
C GLY A 145 -19.82 -39.16 0.99
N SER A 146 -20.24 -38.33 1.95
CA SER A 146 -21.18 -38.72 3.02
C SER A 146 -22.53 -39.16 2.45
N MET A 147 -23.02 -38.47 1.41
CA MET A 147 -24.25 -38.85 0.72
C MET A 147 -24.09 -40.20 0.01
N ILE A 148 -22.99 -40.40 -0.72
CA ILE A 148 -22.69 -41.69 -1.38
C ILE A 148 -22.60 -42.79 -0.33
N MET A 149 -21.89 -42.61 0.76
CA MET A 149 -21.77 -43.58 1.84
C MET A 149 -23.12 -43.90 2.50
N ALA A 150 -23.99 -42.89 2.66
CA ALA A 150 -25.35 -43.12 3.15
C ALA A 150 -26.16 -44.00 2.19
N PHE A 151 -26.04 -43.84 0.88
CA PHE A 151 -26.69 -44.70 -0.13
C PHE A 151 -26.16 -46.13 -0.09
N THR A 152 -24.89 -46.38 0.19
CA THR A 152 -24.32 -47.73 0.32
C THR A 152 -24.84 -48.45 1.55
N ILE A 153 -25.25 -47.73 2.61
CA ILE A 153 -25.78 -48.32 3.83
C ILE A 153 -27.27 -48.64 3.66
N ASN A 154 -28.11 -47.69 3.33
CA ASN A 154 -29.53 -47.89 3.14
C ASN A 154 -30.17 -46.81 2.25
N PHE A 155 -30.75 -47.19 1.12
CA PHE A 155 -31.34 -46.31 0.14
C PHE A 155 -32.49 -45.44 0.72
N LYS A 156 -33.38 -46.02 1.55
CA LYS A 156 -34.55 -45.34 2.11
C LYS A 156 -34.15 -44.27 3.13
N CYS A 157 -33.10 -44.52 3.92
CA CYS A 157 -32.54 -43.57 4.88
C CYS A 157 -31.73 -42.48 4.17
N ALA A 158 -31.03 -42.83 3.07
CA ALA A 158 -30.27 -41.87 2.28
C ALA A 158 -31.12 -40.76 1.62
N LEU A 159 -32.41 -41.04 1.33
CA LEU A 159 -33.34 -40.01 0.81
C LEU A 159 -33.49 -38.80 1.76
N VAL A 160 -33.31 -39.00 3.08
CA VAL A 160 -33.34 -37.89 4.04
C VAL A 160 -32.22 -36.90 3.75
N PHE A 161 -31.04 -37.38 3.36
CA PHE A 161 -29.89 -36.53 2.99
C PHE A 161 -30.17 -35.73 1.72
N VAL A 162 -30.81 -36.36 0.72
CA VAL A 162 -31.14 -35.70 -0.56
C VAL A 162 -32.10 -34.54 -0.36
N VAL A 163 -32.95 -34.59 0.66
CA VAL A 163 -33.88 -33.48 0.99
C VAL A 163 -33.21 -32.49 1.92
N ALA A 164 -32.49 -32.96 2.94
CA ALA A 164 -31.88 -32.08 3.95
C ALA A 164 -30.77 -31.18 3.38
N ILE A 165 -29.91 -31.69 2.49
CA ILE A 165 -28.79 -30.96 1.93
C ILE A 165 -29.23 -29.73 1.13
N PRO A 166 -30.11 -29.87 0.10
CA PRO A 166 -30.57 -28.71 -0.65
C PRO A 166 -31.33 -27.71 0.21
N LEU A 167 -32.13 -28.16 1.17
CA LEU A 167 -32.88 -27.30 2.06
C LEU A 167 -31.95 -26.45 2.95
N LEU A 168 -30.91 -27.06 3.52
CA LEU A 168 -29.86 -26.37 4.26
C LEU A 168 -29.10 -25.38 3.37
N PHE A 169 -28.70 -25.83 2.18
CA PHE A 169 -27.96 -24.99 1.25
C PHE A 169 -28.74 -23.73 0.84
N VAL A 170 -30.03 -23.90 0.50
CA VAL A 170 -30.94 -22.79 0.18
C VAL A 170 -31.10 -21.85 1.38
N GLY A 171 -31.30 -22.39 2.59
CA GLY A 171 -31.44 -21.58 3.80
C GLY A 171 -30.19 -20.79 4.13
N VAL A 172 -29.01 -21.40 4.05
CA VAL A 172 -27.73 -20.73 4.27
C VAL A 172 -27.48 -19.63 3.23
N ILE A 173 -27.69 -19.93 1.95
CA ILE A 173 -27.54 -18.93 0.87
C ILE A 173 -28.52 -17.78 1.05
N PHE A 174 -29.79 -18.07 1.38
CA PHE A 174 -30.78 -17.02 1.61
C PHE A 174 -30.35 -16.05 2.71
N ILE A 175 -29.96 -16.57 3.87
CA ILE A 175 -29.47 -15.74 4.99
C ILE A 175 -28.22 -14.96 4.58
N MET A 176 -27.28 -15.57 3.85
CA MET A 176 -26.10 -14.89 3.34
C MET A 176 -26.45 -13.73 2.40
N LEU A 177 -27.32 -13.96 1.42
CA LEU A 177 -27.73 -12.94 0.44
C LEU A 177 -28.42 -11.73 1.13
N VAL A 178 -29.18 -11.98 2.19
CA VAL A 178 -29.78 -10.91 3.01
C VAL A 178 -28.73 -10.19 3.86
N SER A 179 -27.77 -10.93 4.43
CA SER A 179 -26.78 -10.35 5.34
C SER A 179 -25.69 -9.54 4.62
N ILE A 180 -25.26 -9.92 3.41
CA ILE A 180 -24.19 -9.23 2.68
C ILE A 180 -24.44 -7.73 2.48
N PRO A 181 -25.60 -7.27 1.96
CA PRO A 181 -25.88 -5.84 1.79
C PRO A 181 -25.98 -5.09 3.12
N LEU A 182 -26.43 -5.78 4.17
CA LEU A 182 -26.52 -5.22 5.51
C LEU A 182 -25.12 -5.02 6.12
N PHE A 183 -24.21 -5.97 5.97
CA PHE A 183 -22.81 -5.81 6.38
C PHE A 183 -22.12 -4.64 5.65
N LYS A 184 -22.45 -4.39 4.38
CA LYS A 184 -21.95 -3.21 3.66
C LYS A 184 -22.41 -1.90 4.30
N LYS A 185 -23.67 -1.83 4.78
CA LYS A 185 -24.17 -0.65 5.51
C LYS A 185 -23.47 -0.46 6.85
N VAL A 186 -23.22 -1.56 7.58
CA VAL A 186 -22.45 -1.52 8.84
C VAL A 186 -21.03 -1.02 8.56
N GLN A 187 -20.39 -1.50 7.50
CA GLN A 187 -19.03 -1.06 7.12
C GLN A 187 -19.01 0.44 6.81
N ALA A 188 -19.97 0.95 6.05
CA ALA A 188 -20.07 2.39 5.75
C ALA A 188 -20.27 3.23 7.01
N ALA A 189 -21.08 2.76 7.97
CA ALA A 189 -21.24 3.42 9.26
C ALA A 189 -19.95 3.38 10.12
N LEU A 190 -19.23 2.26 10.09
CA LEU A 190 -17.93 2.12 10.76
C LEU A 190 -16.88 3.07 10.16
N ASP A 191 -16.83 3.16 8.83
CA ASP A 191 -15.91 4.07 8.13
C ASP A 191 -16.20 5.53 8.51
N ARG A 192 -17.47 5.91 8.68
CA ARG A 192 -17.87 7.24 9.16
C ARG A 192 -17.40 7.50 10.59
N VAL A 193 -17.61 6.57 11.53
CA VAL A 193 -17.14 6.69 12.92
C VAL A 193 -15.61 6.77 12.96
N THR A 194 -14.93 5.96 12.16
CA THR A 194 -13.46 5.99 12.05
C THR A 194 -12.96 7.32 11.46
N GLY A 195 -13.66 7.86 10.45
CA GLY A 195 -13.40 9.18 9.87
C GLY A 195 -13.51 10.29 10.91
N LEU A 196 -14.61 10.36 11.65
CA LEU A 196 -14.83 11.32 12.74
C LEU A 196 -13.74 11.18 13.83
N THR A 197 -13.39 9.96 14.20
CA THR A 197 -12.33 9.72 15.20
C THR A 197 -10.99 10.29 14.72
N ARG A 198 -10.62 10.03 13.45
CA ARG A 198 -9.38 10.55 12.86
C ARG A 198 -9.38 12.08 12.79
N GLU A 199 -10.49 12.67 12.37
CA GLU A 199 -10.66 14.11 12.31
C GLU A 199 -10.54 14.76 13.68
N ASN A 200 -11.25 14.23 14.69
CA ASN A 200 -11.18 14.72 16.06
C ASN A 200 -9.78 14.59 16.68
N LEU A 201 -9.08 13.49 16.45
CA LEU A 201 -7.72 13.31 16.98
C LEU A 201 -6.69 14.22 16.29
N THR A 202 -6.79 14.40 14.98
CA THR A 202 -5.92 15.34 14.24
C THR A 202 -6.23 16.79 14.54
N GLY A 203 -7.52 17.11 14.66
CA GLY A 203 -8.05 18.45 14.95
C GLY A 203 -8.20 18.80 16.43
N VAL A 204 -7.74 17.98 17.37
CA VAL A 204 -8.00 18.16 18.81
C VAL A 204 -7.60 19.54 19.34
N ARG A 205 -6.51 20.11 18.84
CA ARG A 205 -6.06 21.46 19.23
C ARG A 205 -7.03 22.54 18.77
N VAL A 206 -7.61 22.37 17.58
CA VAL A 206 -8.60 23.29 17.01
C VAL A 206 -9.91 23.18 17.81
N ILE A 207 -10.39 21.97 18.04
CA ILE A 207 -11.62 21.70 18.81
C ILE A 207 -11.52 22.38 20.19
N ARG A 208 -10.40 22.21 20.90
CA ARG A 208 -10.15 22.84 22.20
C ARG A 208 -10.00 24.35 22.12
N ALA A 209 -9.33 24.87 21.08
CA ALA A 209 -9.16 26.33 20.91
C ALA A 209 -10.50 27.05 20.68
N PHE A 210 -11.48 26.36 20.09
CA PHE A 210 -12.81 26.89 19.83
C PHE A 210 -13.89 26.41 20.81
N CYS A 211 -13.50 25.66 21.88
CA CYS A 211 -14.40 25.10 22.89
C CYS A 211 -15.57 24.31 22.30
N ARG A 212 -15.27 23.44 21.27
CA ARG A 212 -16.28 22.64 20.54
C ARG A 212 -16.26 21.16 20.94
N GLU A 213 -15.74 20.82 22.14
CA GLU A 213 -15.63 19.42 22.60
C GLU A 213 -17.01 18.75 22.71
N GLU A 214 -17.99 19.46 23.27
CA GLU A 214 -19.33 18.91 23.47
C GLU A 214 -20.03 18.61 22.14
N GLU A 215 -19.89 19.49 21.15
CA GLU A 215 -20.42 19.27 19.79
C GLU A 215 -19.78 18.06 19.12
N SER A 216 -18.45 17.92 19.21
CA SER A 216 -17.71 16.79 18.67
C SER A 216 -18.09 15.47 19.34
N VAL A 217 -18.30 15.46 20.65
CA VAL A 217 -18.77 14.29 21.41
C VAL A 217 -20.19 13.91 20.96
N ASN A 218 -21.09 14.86 20.82
CA ASN A 218 -22.47 14.63 20.39
C ASN A 218 -22.54 14.07 18.96
N GLU A 219 -21.71 14.56 18.04
CA GLU A 219 -21.66 14.06 16.68
C GLU A 219 -21.10 12.62 16.63
N PHE A 220 -20.04 12.36 17.39
CA PHE A 220 -19.50 11.02 17.54
C PHE A 220 -20.53 10.05 18.13
N GLU A 221 -21.20 10.43 19.22
CA GLU A 221 -22.21 9.61 19.90
C GLU A 221 -23.39 9.28 18.97
N LYS A 222 -23.86 10.26 18.19
CA LYS A 222 -24.91 10.04 17.17
C LYS A 222 -24.49 9.02 16.14
N SER A 223 -23.30 9.16 15.58
CA SER A 223 -22.76 8.25 14.57
C SER A 223 -22.48 6.86 15.15
N ASN A 224 -21.96 6.78 16.36
CA ASN A 224 -21.72 5.52 17.08
C ASN A 224 -23.04 4.80 17.43
N THR A 225 -24.08 5.54 17.81
CA THR A 225 -25.41 4.98 18.07
C THR A 225 -26.03 4.41 16.79
N GLU A 226 -25.87 5.09 15.66
CA GLU A 226 -26.31 4.58 14.35
C GLU A 226 -25.57 3.27 14.00
N LEU A 227 -24.25 3.24 14.16
CA LEU A 227 -23.43 2.04 13.96
C LEU A 227 -23.90 0.90 14.87
N THR A 228 -24.15 1.18 16.15
CA THR A 228 -24.61 0.19 17.12
C THR A 228 -25.96 -0.41 16.69
N ARG A 229 -26.93 0.42 16.30
CA ARG A 229 -28.25 -0.06 15.82
C ARG A 229 -28.12 -0.95 14.58
N LEU A 230 -27.29 -0.56 13.63
CA LEU A 230 -27.04 -1.37 12.43
C LEU A 230 -26.36 -2.70 12.80
N ASN A 231 -25.35 -2.68 13.66
CA ASN A 231 -24.67 -3.88 14.14
C ASN A 231 -25.63 -4.84 14.88
N GLU A 232 -26.48 -4.32 15.77
CA GLU A 232 -27.48 -5.13 16.46
C GLU A 232 -28.48 -5.75 15.49
N PHE A 233 -28.98 -4.97 14.52
CA PHE A 233 -29.93 -5.47 13.53
C PHE A 233 -29.32 -6.58 12.68
N VAL A 234 -28.12 -6.35 12.15
CA VAL A 234 -27.38 -7.35 11.35
C VAL A 234 -26.99 -8.55 12.21
N GLY A 235 -26.60 -8.30 13.45
CA GLY A 235 -26.28 -9.34 14.43
C GLY A 235 -27.49 -10.25 14.70
N ARG A 236 -28.67 -9.70 14.89
CA ARG A 236 -29.93 -10.48 15.08
C ARG A 236 -30.25 -11.36 13.86
N ILE A 237 -30.11 -10.82 12.64
CA ILE A 237 -30.33 -11.60 11.41
C ILE A 237 -29.28 -12.69 11.26
N SER A 238 -28.01 -12.36 11.45
CA SER A 238 -26.92 -13.32 11.33
C SER A 238 -26.98 -14.41 12.42
N ALA A 239 -27.43 -14.04 13.63
CA ALA A 239 -27.61 -14.98 14.73
C ALA A 239 -28.68 -16.03 14.43
N LEU A 240 -29.63 -15.78 13.53
CA LEU A 240 -30.63 -16.78 13.10
C LEU A 240 -30.01 -17.95 12.30
N LEU A 241 -28.82 -17.76 11.72
CA LEU A 241 -28.19 -18.80 10.92
C LEU A 241 -27.96 -20.09 11.71
N ASN A 242 -27.38 -19.98 12.90
CA ASN A 242 -27.09 -21.15 13.73
C ASN A 242 -28.35 -21.87 14.24
N PRO A 243 -29.32 -21.20 14.90
CA PRO A 243 -30.56 -21.84 15.31
C PRO A 243 -31.33 -22.48 14.14
N PHE A 244 -31.43 -21.78 13.01
CA PHE A 244 -32.11 -22.30 11.82
C PHE A 244 -31.44 -23.57 11.29
N THR A 245 -30.11 -23.56 11.13
CA THR A 245 -29.36 -24.75 10.71
C THR A 245 -29.49 -25.88 11.73
N TYR A 246 -29.36 -25.60 13.03
CA TYR A 246 -29.53 -26.65 14.06
C TYR A 246 -30.93 -27.24 14.11
N VAL A 247 -31.98 -26.43 13.97
CA VAL A 247 -33.36 -26.91 13.94
C VAL A 247 -33.59 -27.83 12.73
N LEU A 248 -33.19 -27.40 11.53
CA LEU A 248 -33.31 -28.22 10.31
C LEU A 248 -32.59 -29.55 10.44
N ILE A 249 -31.40 -29.52 10.98
CA ILE A 249 -30.56 -30.70 11.16
C ILE A 249 -31.16 -31.65 12.19
N ASN A 250 -31.59 -31.13 13.34
CA ASN A 250 -32.20 -31.96 14.36
C ASN A 250 -33.49 -32.62 13.85
N ILE A 251 -34.31 -31.89 13.07
CA ILE A 251 -35.49 -32.43 12.42
C ILE A 251 -35.07 -33.56 11.44
N ALA A 252 -34.08 -33.29 10.57
CA ALA A 252 -33.56 -34.32 9.64
C ALA A 252 -33.02 -35.54 10.38
N THR A 253 -32.29 -35.33 11.49
CA THR A 253 -31.75 -36.38 12.34
C THR A 253 -32.85 -37.19 13.02
N VAL A 254 -33.88 -36.55 13.57
CA VAL A 254 -35.04 -37.28 14.16
C VAL A 254 -35.76 -38.11 13.11
N ILE A 255 -36.00 -37.56 11.91
CA ILE A 255 -36.58 -38.30 10.79
C ILE A 255 -35.70 -39.46 10.38
N LEU A 256 -34.37 -39.24 10.30
CA LEU A 256 -33.40 -40.27 9.98
C LEU A 256 -33.44 -41.43 11.00
N ILE A 257 -33.37 -41.12 12.31
CA ILE A 257 -33.41 -42.12 13.37
C ILE A 257 -34.72 -42.86 13.39
N ALA A 258 -35.87 -42.18 13.23
CA ALA A 258 -37.19 -42.82 13.16
C ALA A 258 -37.29 -43.77 11.97
N ARG A 259 -36.84 -43.36 10.78
CA ARG A 259 -36.81 -44.21 9.59
C ARG A 259 -35.83 -45.38 9.73
N ALA A 260 -34.63 -45.11 10.28
CA ALA A 260 -33.62 -46.15 10.51
C ALA A 260 -34.09 -47.17 11.57
N GLY A 261 -34.73 -46.74 12.63
CA GLY A 261 -35.32 -47.63 13.64
C GLY A 261 -36.37 -48.56 13.07
N LEU A 262 -37.24 -48.08 12.16
CA LEU A 262 -38.15 -48.94 11.43
C LEU A 262 -37.43 -50.00 10.56
N GLN A 263 -36.33 -49.61 9.89
CA GLN A 263 -35.54 -50.56 9.08
C GLN A 263 -34.80 -51.59 9.96
N VAL A 264 -34.34 -51.20 11.15
CA VAL A 264 -33.73 -52.11 12.12
C VAL A 264 -34.76 -53.11 12.63
N ASN A 265 -35.97 -52.66 12.99
CA ASN A 265 -37.05 -53.57 13.42
C ASN A 265 -37.51 -54.55 12.31
N LEU A 266 -37.40 -54.13 11.05
CA LEU A 266 -37.66 -54.99 9.89
C LEU A 266 -36.51 -55.95 9.56
N GLY A 267 -35.39 -55.90 10.29
CA GLY A 267 -34.19 -56.71 10.07
C GLY A 267 -33.39 -56.37 8.81
N THR A 268 -33.69 -55.23 8.17
CA THR A 268 -33.02 -54.78 6.94
C THR A 268 -31.80 -53.89 7.19
N MET A 269 -31.55 -53.51 8.45
CA MET A 269 -30.43 -52.66 8.86
C MET A 269 -29.98 -53.00 10.28
N HIS A 270 -28.69 -52.83 10.57
CA HIS A 270 -28.09 -53.04 11.89
C HIS A 270 -27.98 -51.74 12.70
N GLN A 271 -27.85 -51.82 14.03
CA GLN A 271 -27.80 -50.68 14.92
C GLN A 271 -26.57 -49.76 14.67
N GLY A 272 -25.39 -50.36 14.41
CA GLY A 272 -24.18 -49.60 14.10
C GLY A 272 -24.28 -48.82 12.80
N GLN A 273 -25.05 -49.32 11.82
CA GLN A 273 -25.32 -48.59 10.59
C GLN A 273 -26.14 -47.31 10.84
N VAL A 274 -27.03 -47.27 11.83
CA VAL A 274 -27.76 -46.06 12.24
C VAL A 274 -26.79 -45.01 12.80
N VAL A 275 -25.84 -45.48 13.62
CA VAL A 275 -24.79 -44.58 14.18
C VAL A 275 -23.90 -44.01 13.08
N ALA A 276 -23.56 -44.81 12.06
CA ALA A 276 -22.79 -44.33 10.91
C ALA A 276 -23.55 -43.24 10.13
N LEU A 277 -24.85 -43.46 9.85
CA LEU A 277 -25.69 -42.45 9.17
C LEU A 277 -25.80 -41.15 9.98
N TYR A 278 -25.95 -41.23 11.30
CA TYR A 278 -25.95 -40.07 12.19
C TYR A 278 -24.63 -39.29 12.09
N ASN A 279 -23.48 -39.96 12.13
CA ASN A 279 -22.18 -39.34 12.01
C ASN A 279 -21.99 -38.68 10.64
N TYR A 280 -22.43 -39.27 9.54
CA TYR A 280 -22.39 -38.62 8.22
C TYR A 280 -23.26 -37.38 8.17
N MET A 281 -24.46 -37.40 8.77
CA MET A 281 -25.30 -36.20 8.87
C MET A 281 -24.57 -35.09 9.63
N ALA A 282 -23.98 -35.40 10.77
CA ALA A 282 -23.24 -34.42 11.59
C ALA A 282 -22.03 -33.83 10.85
N GLN A 283 -21.24 -34.66 10.14
CA GLN A 283 -20.08 -34.19 9.36
C GLN A 283 -20.49 -33.22 8.26
N MET A 284 -21.54 -33.51 7.52
CA MET A 284 -22.02 -32.69 6.41
C MET A 284 -22.37 -31.27 6.84
N ILE A 285 -22.95 -31.11 8.02
CA ILE A 285 -23.34 -29.82 8.56
C ILE A 285 -22.14 -28.92 8.77
N VAL A 286 -21.15 -29.45 9.47
CA VAL A 286 -19.90 -28.70 9.77
C VAL A 286 -19.23 -28.25 8.47
N GLU A 287 -19.22 -29.12 7.46
CA GLU A 287 -18.58 -28.79 6.18
C GLU A 287 -19.38 -27.78 5.34
N LEU A 288 -20.73 -27.80 5.40
CA LEU A 288 -21.55 -26.77 4.73
C LEU A 288 -21.33 -25.38 5.33
N ILE A 289 -21.22 -25.28 6.66
CA ILE A 289 -20.91 -24.00 7.33
C ILE A 289 -19.51 -23.51 6.93
N LYS A 290 -18.52 -24.41 6.89
CA LYS A 290 -17.16 -24.08 6.44
C LYS A 290 -17.13 -23.62 4.98
N LEU A 291 -17.92 -24.26 4.11
CA LEU A 291 -18.02 -23.90 2.70
C LEU A 291 -18.58 -22.49 2.53
N ALA A 292 -19.59 -22.10 3.31
CA ALA A 292 -20.14 -20.73 3.27
C ALA A 292 -19.08 -19.69 3.66
N SER A 293 -18.34 -19.92 4.74
CA SER A 293 -17.26 -19.02 5.17
C SER A 293 -16.09 -18.95 4.16
N LEU A 294 -15.80 -20.08 3.50
CA LEU A 294 -14.79 -20.15 2.44
C LEU A 294 -15.16 -19.25 1.24
N ILE A 295 -16.42 -19.31 0.80
CA ILE A 295 -16.90 -18.48 -0.32
C ILE A 295 -16.69 -16.99 -0.02
N ILE A 296 -17.01 -16.54 1.21
CA ILE A 296 -16.79 -15.15 1.63
C ILE A 296 -15.31 -14.79 1.57
N THR A 297 -14.44 -15.66 2.11
CA THR A 297 -12.99 -15.43 2.14
C THR A 297 -12.40 -15.39 0.73
N LEU A 298 -12.82 -16.29 -0.15
CA LEU A 298 -12.37 -16.32 -1.55
C LEU A 298 -12.83 -15.07 -2.31
N ASN A 299 -14.07 -14.62 -2.14
CA ASN A 299 -14.57 -13.41 -2.77
C ASN A 299 -13.77 -12.17 -2.32
N LYS A 300 -13.45 -12.08 -1.01
CA LYS A 300 -12.60 -11.02 -0.48
C LYS A 300 -11.19 -11.07 -1.06
N ALA A 301 -10.59 -12.25 -1.11
CA ALA A 301 -9.27 -12.46 -1.69
C ALA A 301 -9.23 -12.12 -3.19
N MET A 302 -10.28 -12.46 -3.95
CA MET A 302 -10.40 -12.11 -5.37
C MET A 302 -10.48 -10.60 -5.57
N ALA A 303 -11.28 -9.90 -4.78
CA ALA A 303 -11.35 -8.44 -4.85
C ALA A 303 -10.01 -7.76 -4.52
N CYS A 304 -9.26 -8.29 -3.54
CA CYS A 304 -7.92 -7.83 -3.22
C CYS A 304 -6.93 -8.13 -4.37
N ALA A 305 -7.03 -9.33 -4.96
CA ALA A 305 -6.23 -9.73 -6.12
C ALA A 305 -6.44 -8.81 -7.32
N ASP A 306 -7.68 -8.42 -7.60
CA ASP A 306 -8.00 -7.48 -8.68
C ASP A 306 -7.38 -6.10 -8.44
N ARG A 307 -7.39 -5.61 -7.19
CA ARG A 307 -6.75 -4.34 -6.84
C ARG A 307 -5.22 -4.38 -6.96
N VAL A 308 -4.58 -5.47 -6.54
CA VAL A 308 -3.14 -5.67 -6.70
C VAL A 308 -2.76 -5.79 -8.17
N ALA A 309 -3.54 -6.55 -8.96
CA ALA A 309 -3.34 -6.65 -10.39
C ALA A 309 -3.51 -5.31 -11.10
N GLY A 310 -4.43 -4.47 -10.62
CA GLY A 310 -4.61 -3.09 -11.11
C GLY A 310 -3.34 -2.25 -10.96
N VAL A 311 -2.58 -2.40 -9.88
CA VAL A 311 -1.28 -1.71 -9.71
C VAL A 311 -0.26 -2.22 -10.73
N LEU A 312 -0.19 -3.54 -10.95
CA LEU A 312 0.72 -4.14 -11.92
C LEU A 312 0.37 -3.83 -13.39
N ASP A 313 -0.86 -3.37 -13.67
CA ASP A 313 -1.32 -2.98 -15.00
C ASP A 313 -0.98 -1.53 -15.36
N ILE A 314 -0.62 -0.72 -14.39
CA ILE A 314 -0.24 0.67 -14.61
C ILE A 314 1.10 0.70 -15.32
N ARG A 315 1.12 1.38 -16.46
CA ARG A 315 2.36 1.61 -17.22
C ARG A 315 2.89 2.97 -16.86
N THR A 316 4.19 3.06 -16.63
CA THR A 316 4.83 4.36 -16.43
C THR A 316 4.67 5.21 -17.70
N THR A 317 4.34 6.49 -17.50
CA THR A 317 4.22 7.46 -18.58
C THR A 317 5.57 7.99 -19.06
N MET A 318 6.62 7.83 -18.21
CA MET A 318 7.96 8.30 -18.52
C MET A 318 8.86 7.15 -18.97
N HIS A 319 9.56 7.38 -20.08
CA HIS A 319 10.53 6.44 -20.63
C HIS A 319 11.90 7.11 -20.71
N TYR A 320 12.91 6.45 -20.17
CA TYR A 320 14.29 6.86 -20.26
C TYR A 320 15.01 6.03 -21.32
N PRO A 321 15.86 6.64 -22.17
CA PRO A 321 16.74 5.89 -23.06
C PRO A 321 17.68 4.97 -22.26
N GLU A 322 17.98 3.78 -22.78
CA GLU A 322 18.91 2.85 -22.15
C GLU A 322 20.39 3.24 -22.41
N THR A 323 20.63 3.93 -23.52
CA THR A 323 21.99 4.33 -23.92
C THR A 323 22.10 5.86 -23.95
N PRO A 324 23.22 6.44 -23.46
CA PRO A 324 23.46 7.87 -23.54
C PRO A 324 23.42 8.34 -25.00
N SER A 325 22.70 9.43 -25.27
CA SER A 325 22.69 10.06 -26.59
C SER A 325 23.95 10.94 -26.78
N ALA A 326 24.06 11.61 -27.92
CA ALA A 326 25.25 12.40 -28.33
C ALA A 326 25.89 13.26 -27.21
N LYS A 327 27.20 13.58 -27.33
CA LYS A 327 27.95 14.38 -26.37
C LYS A 327 27.31 15.77 -26.15
N ALA A 328 27.37 16.26 -24.92
CA ALA A 328 26.97 17.62 -24.57
C ALA A 328 27.77 18.65 -25.39
N ASP A 329 27.14 19.76 -25.77
CA ASP A 329 27.82 20.91 -26.36
C ASP A 329 28.37 21.79 -25.23
N PRO A 330 29.71 21.95 -25.10
CA PRO A 330 30.29 22.77 -24.04
C PRO A 330 29.92 24.25 -24.10
N SER A 331 29.44 24.72 -25.27
CA SER A 331 29.05 26.13 -25.48
C SER A 331 27.55 26.37 -25.22
N ALA A 332 26.79 25.32 -24.99
CA ALA A 332 25.34 25.44 -24.77
C ALA A 332 25.01 25.99 -23.37
N ASN A 333 23.80 26.51 -23.24
CA ASN A 333 23.25 26.87 -21.93
C ASN A 333 23.16 25.65 -21.02
N GLU A 334 23.42 25.83 -19.73
CA GLU A 334 23.29 24.77 -18.73
C GLU A 334 21.85 24.27 -18.60
N VAL A 335 20.91 25.22 -18.51
CA VAL A 335 19.47 24.93 -18.48
C VAL A 335 18.76 25.86 -19.46
N GLU A 336 17.89 25.30 -20.29
CA GLU A 336 17.08 26.05 -21.24
C GLU A 336 15.64 25.54 -21.25
N PHE A 337 14.69 26.46 -21.10
CA PHE A 337 13.25 26.24 -21.29
C PHE A 337 12.82 26.94 -22.57
N ASP A 338 12.18 26.22 -23.47
CA ASP A 338 11.69 26.72 -24.73
C ASP A 338 10.18 26.45 -24.84
N LYS A 339 9.38 27.49 -24.62
CA LYS A 339 7.90 27.48 -24.64
C LYS A 339 7.27 26.34 -23.84
N VAL A 340 7.78 26.14 -22.62
CA VAL A 340 7.38 25.05 -21.76
C VAL A 340 6.02 25.31 -21.13
N SER A 341 5.08 24.36 -21.33
CA SER A 341 3.81 24.30 -20.61
C SER A 341 3.66 22.95 -19.92
N PHE A 342 3.07 22.96 -18.73
CA PHE A 342 2.87 21.75 -17.95
C PHE A 342 1.54 21.76 -17.21
N THR A 343 0.86 20.61 -17.25
CA THR A 343 -0.40 20.35 -16.54
C THR A 343 -0.29 19.02 -15.78
N TYR A 344 -0.57 19.04 -14.49
CA TYR A 344 -0.61 17.79 -13.70
C TYR A 344 -1.74 16.87 -14.16
N ALA A 345 -1.53 15.57 -14.04
CA ALA A 345 -2.55 14.58 -14.37
C ALA A 345 -3.84 14.82 -13.56
N GLY A 346 -4.97 14.95 -14.26
CA GLY A 346 -6.27 15.23 -13.66
C GLY A 346 -6.53 16.68 -13.25
N ALA A 347 -5.57 17.61 -13.47
CA ALA A 347 -5.79 19.03 -13.22
C ALA A 347 -6.55 19.67 -14.40
N GLY A 348 -7.49 20.58 -14.08
CA GLY A 348 -8.30 21.28 -15.08
C GLY A 348 -7.62 22.52 -15.70
N ALA A 349 -6.48 22.97 -15.15
CA ALA A 349 -5.73 24.13 -15.61
C ALA A 349 -4.22 23.84 -15.67
N SER A 350 -3.52 24.55 -16.54
CA SER A 350 -2.07 24.47 -16.66
C SER A 350 -1.40 25.07 -15.41
N SER A 351 -0.37 24.39 -14.90
CA SER A 351 0.43 24.87 -13.77
C SER A 351 1.60 25.75 -14.23
N LEU A 352 2.04 25.59 -15.47
CA LEU A 352 3.01 26.44 -16.16
C LEU A 352 2.55 26.63 -17.61
N SER A 353 2.65 27.86 -18.13
CA SER A 353 2.23 28.24 -19.49
C SER A 353 3.30 29.07 -20.17
N ASP A 354 3.77 28.62 -21.32
CA ASP A 354 4.70 29.30 -22.23
C ASP A 354 5.97 29.86 -21.57
N ILE A 355 6.57 29.08 -20.67
CA ILE A 355 7.80 29.46 -19.95
C ILE A 355 9.01 29.34 -20.85
N SER A 356 9.74 30.45 -21.05
CA SER A 356 10.97 30.49 -21.85
C SER A 356 12.08 31.26 -21.12
N PHE A 357 13.21 30.62 -20.86
CA PHE A 357 14.42 31.26 -20.31
C PHE A 357 15.64 30.38 -20.55
N SER A 358 16.83 30.95 -20.37
CA SER A 358 18.09 30.25 -20.43
C SER A 358 19.01 30.63 -19.28
N VAL A 359 19.83 29.69 -18.81
CA VAL A 359 20.78 29.84 -17.72
C VAL A 359 22.14 29.33 -18.15
N LYS A 360 23.20 30.10 -17.92
CA LYS A 360 24.57 29.70 -18.20
C LYS A 360 25.16 28.93 -17.01
N LYS A 361 26.19 28.14 -17.29
CA LYS A 361 26.93 27.40 -16.28
C LYS A 361 27.47 28.37 -15.18
N GLY A 362 27.35 27.91 -13.93
CA GLY A 362 27.86 28.64 -12.76
C GLY A 362 27.00 29.82 -12.30
N GLN A 363 25.87 30.11 -12.94
CA GLN A 363 24.98 31.17 -12.52
C GLN A 363 24.12 30.79 -11.32
N THR A 364 23.85 31.73 -10.45
CA THR A 364 22.84 31.63 -9.40
C THR A 364 21.52 32.23 -9.90
N VAL A 365 20.45 31.40 -9.92
CA VAL A 365 19.12 31.80 -10.39
C VAL A 365 18.14 31.81 -9.21
N GLY A 366 17.58 32.98 -8.92
CA GLY A 366 16.49 33.13 -7.97
C GLY A 366 15.13 32.89 -8.62
N ILE A 367 14.24 32.15 -8.00
CA ILE A 367 12.85 31.97 -8.46
C ILE A 367 11.90 32.47 -7.38
N ILE A 368 11.08 33.49 -7.73
CA ILE A 368 10.14 34.11 -6.81
C ILE A 368 8.74 34.22 -7.42
N GLY A 369 7.75 34.34 -6.56
CA GLY A 369 6.33 34.49 -6.92
C GLY A 369 5.42 34.06 -5.78
N GLY A 370 4.13 34.29 -5.93
CA GLY A 370 3.10 33.94 -4.96
C GLY A 370 3.05 32.42 -4.65
N THR A 371 2.31 32.05 -3.62
CA THR A 371 2.06 30.63 -3.33
C THR A 371 1.20 30.03 -4.46
N GLY A 372 1.59 28.88 -4.97
CA GLY A 372 0.85 28.19 -6.05
C GLY A 372 1.16 28.68 -7.47
N CYS A 373 2.06 29.66 -7.68
CA CYS A 373 2.41 30.18 -9.02
C CYS A 373 3.31 29.25 -9.86
N GLY A 374 3.60 28.01 -9.43
CA GLY A 374 4.35 27.03 -10.22
C GLY A 374 5.85 26.92 -9.97
N LYS A 375 6.43 27.56 -8.92
CA LYS A 375 7.88 27.53 -8.61
C LYS A 375 8.45 26.12 -8.46
N SER A 376 7.87 25.31 -7.59
CA SER A 376 8.30 23.91 -7.37
C SER A 376 8.06 23.04 -8.59
N THR A 377 7.00 23.31 -9.36
CA THR A 377 6.72 22.65 -10.63
C THR A 377 7.85 22.91 -11.63
N LEU A 378 8.30 24.20 -11.78
CA LEU A 378 9.36 24.57 -12.70
C LEU A 378 10.66 23.81 -12.39
N VAL A 379 11.10 23.80 -11.12
CA VAL A 379 12.34 23.11 -10.75
C VAL A 379 12.22 21.58 -10.83
N SER A 380 11.02 21.02 -10.64
CA SER A 380 10.75 19.59 -10.83
C SER A 380 10.89 19.14 -12.29
N LEU A 381 10.65 20.04 -13.26
CA LEU A 381 10.87 19.76 -14.68
C LEU A 381 12.37 19.76 -15.04
N ILE A 382 13.23 20.51 -14.35
CA ILE A 382 14.70 20.46 -14.52
C ILE A 382 15.22 19.07 -14.13
N SER A 383 14.70 18.51 -13.01
CA SER A 383 15.06 17.16 -12.54
C SER A 383 14.33 16.04 -13.31
N ARG A 384 13.50 16.40 -14.29
CA ARG A 384 12.63 15.47 -15.03
C ARG A 384 11.82 14.55 -14.10
N PHE A 385 11.25 15.09 -13.03
CA PHE A 385 10.28 14.34 -12.22
C PHE A 385 8.95 14.17 -12.96
N TYR A 386 8.67 15.07 -13.88
CA TYR A 386 7.55 15.06 -14.81
C TYR A 386 8.04 15.41 -16.22
N ASP A 387 7.37 14.90 -17.24
CA ASP A 387 7.58 15.33 -18.62
C ASP A 387 6.68 16.52 -18.95
N VAL A 388 7.22 17.49 -19.68
CA VAL A 388 6.46 18.66 -20.13
C VAL A 388 5.30 18.27 -21.05
N THR A 389 4.18 19.01 -20.95
CA THR A 389 3.01 18.83 -21.82
C THR A 389 3.28 19.40 -23.21
N CYS A 390 3.90 20.60 -23.27
CA CYS A 390 4.32 21.25 -24.51
C CYS A 390 5.68 21.92 -24.31
N GLY A 391 6.40 22.17 -25.39
CA GLY A 391 7.74 22.78 -25.34
C GLY A 391 8.84 21.79 -25.04
N THR A 392 10.05 22.29 -24.73
CA THR A 392 11.22 21.47 -24.42
C THR A 392 12.03 22.06 -23.27
N VAL A 393 12.52 21.17 -22.39
CA VAL A 393 13.54 21.48 -21.39
C VAL A 393 14.85 20.84 -21.82
N LYS A 394 15.93 21.62 -21.84
CA LYS A 394 17.27 21.16 -22.21
C LYS A 394 18.25 21.32 -21.04
N LEU A 395 19.14 20.35 -20.88
CA LEU A 395 20.29 20.39 -19.99
C LEU A 395 21.57 20.25 -20.82
N ASN A 396 22.49 21.21 -20.67
CA ASN A 396 23.72 21.28 -21.49
C ASN A 396 23.43 21.16 -22.99
N GLY A 397 22.39 21.85 -23.47
CA GLY A 397 21.92 21.87 -24.86
C GLY A 397 21.16 20.62 -25.34
N ARG A 398 20.99 19.60 -24.51
CA ARG A 398 20.31 18.34 -24.82
C ARG A 398 18.92 18.29 -24.19
N ASN A 399 17.93 17.79 -24.95
CA ASN A 399 16.59 17.62 -24.41
C ASN A 399 16.61 16.60 -23.26
N VAL A 400 15.99 16.93 -22.13
CA VAL A 400 15.93 16.04 -20.95
C VAL A 400 15.28 14.68 -21.27
N LYS A 401 14.42 14.60 -22.30
CA LYS A 401 13.81 13.34 -22.76
C LYS A 401 14.80 12.38 -23.41
N GLU A 402 15.94 12.90 -23.90
CA GLU A 402 16.99 12.14 -24.57
C GLU A 402 18.10 11.72 -23.60
N LEU A 403 18.06 12.16 -22.34
CA LEU A 403 19.00 11.80 -21.31
C LEU A 403 18.56 10.54 -20.58
N THR A 404 19.52 9.70 -20.24
CA THR A 404 19.26 8.56 -19.35
C THR A 404 18.93 9.07 -17.94
N ASN A 405 18.23 8.23 -17.16
CA ASN A 405 17.94 8.57 -15.77
C ASN A 405 19.21 8.87 -14.96
N GLN A 406 20.26 8.08 -15.18
CA GLN A 406 21.56 8.25 -14.51
C GLN A 406 22.23 9.59 -14.88
N GLU A 407 22.23 9.97 -16.17
CA GLU A 407 22.81 11.25 -16.61
C GLU A 407 22.14 12.45 -15.95
N ILE A 408 20.81 12.44 -15.80
CA ILE A 408 20.10 13.52 -15.12
C ILE A 408 20.43 13.52 -13.63
N HIS A 409 20.38 12.34 -13.01
CA HIS A 409 20.66 12.23 -11.58
C HIS A 409 22.11 12.56 -11.26
N ASP A 410 23.08 12.24 -12.09
CA ASP A 410 24.47 12.62 -11.82
C ASP A 410 24.70 14.12 -11.86
N LYS A 411 23.98 14.83 -12.73
CA LYS A 411 24.12 16.28 -12.92
C LYS A 411 23.30 17.12 -11.94
N VAL A 412 22.10 16.70 -11.59
CA VAL A 412 21.16 17.50 -10.81
C VAL A 412 21.10 17.02 -9.36
N GLY A 413 21.40 17.91 -8.43
CA GLY A 413 21.15 17.72 -6.99
C GLY A 413 19.94 18.56 -6.57
N ILE A 414 18.93 17.96 -5.97
CA ILE A 414 17.73 18.68 -5.53
C ILE A 414 17.50 18.50 -4.03
N VAL A 415 17.18 19.61 -3.37
CA VAL A 415 16.68 19.66 -2.01
C VAL A 415 15.23 20.11 -2.06
N GLN A 416 14.33 19.19 -1.79
CA GLN A 416 12.89 19.45 -1.81
C GLN A 416 12.46 20.29 -0.60
N GLN A 417 11.33 20.98 -0.72
CA GLN A 417 10.72 21.79 0.35
C GLN A 417 10.53 20.99 1.65
N ARG A 418 10.10 19.73 1.54
CA ARG A 418 9.96 18.84 2.68
C ARG A 418 11.25 18.04 2.91
N SER A 419 11.94 18.32 4.01
CA SER A 419 13.15 17.61 4.41
C SER A 419 12.82 16.18 4.86
N VAL A 420 13.31 15.19 4.12
CA VAL A 420 13.17 13.76 4.44
C VAL A 420 14.53 13.17 4.71
N LEU A 421 14.70 12.58 5.91
CA LEU A 421 15.87 11.80 6.28
C LEU A 421 15.44 10.35 6.59
N PHE A 422 16.23 9.39 6.16
CA PHE A 422 15.97 7.98 6.41
C PHE A 422 16.49 7.57 7.78
N LYS A 423 15.83 6.55 8.36
CA LYS A 423 16.33 5.90 9.57
C LYS A 423 17.68 5.24 9.27
N GLY A 424 18.70 5.55 10.06
CA GLY A 424 20.08 5.11 9.88
C GLY A 424 21.05 6.16 10.43
N SER A 425 22.34 6.00 10.21
CA SER A 425 23.32 6.98 10.66
C SER A 425 23.26 8.26 9.80
N ILE A 426 23.84 9.37 10.30
CA ILE A 426 24.05 10.58 9.49
C ILE A 426 24.92 10.22 8.28
N ARG A 427 25.98 9.43 8.47
CA ARG A 427 26.85 8.92 7.41
C ARG A 427 26.05 8.23 6.29
N ASP A 428 25.16 7.29 6.64
CA ASP A 428 24.33 6.58 5.66
C ASP A 428 23.46 7.56 4.88
N ASN A 429 22.87 8.55 5.56
CA ASN A 429 22.08 9.58 4.91
C ASN A 429 22.90 10.46 3.96
N MET A 430 24.15 10.78 4.28
CA MET A 430 25.03 11.55 3.38
C MET A 430 25.45 10.71 2.16
N LYS A 431 25.69 9.42 2.33
CA LYS A 431 26.04 8.50 1.25
C LYS A 431 24.94 8.28 0.22
N TRP A 432 23.70 8.68 0.49
CA TRP A 432 22.67 8.77 -0.55
C TRP A 432 23.03 9.77 -1.66
N GLY A 433 23.81 10.80 -1.35
CA GLY A 433 24.34 11.73 -2.36
C GLY A 433 25.43 11.11 -3.23
N ASN A 434 26.36 10.38 -2.60
CA ASN A 434 27.42 9.63 -3.24
C ASN A 434 27.85 8.47 -2.33
N GLU A 435 27.61 7.23 -2.77
CA GLU A 435 27.89 6.00 -2.01
C GLU A 435 29.37 5.87 -1.64
N ASN A 436 30.25 6.34 -2.52
CA ASN A 436 31.72 6.26 -2.37
C ASN A 436 32.32 7.48 -1.67
N ALA A 437 31.50 8.41 -1.15
CA ALA A 437 32.00 9.60 -0.48
C ALA A 437 32.85 9.24 0.75
N SER A 438 34.03 9.84 0.82
CA SER A 438 34.90 9.78 1.99
C SER A 438 34.36 10.64 3.14
N ASP A 439 34.77 10.34 4.37
CA ASP A 439 34.39 11.14 5.53
C ASP A 439 34.80 12.61 5.38
N SER A 440 35.94 12.89 4.77
CA SER A 440 36.39 14.25 4.50
C SER A 440 35.41 14.98 3.60
N GLU A 441 34.96 14.36 2.51
CA GLU A 441 33.98 14.97 1.59
C GLU A 441 32.63 15.20 2.25
N ILE A 442 32.23 14.28 3.13
CA ILE A 442 30.99 14.45 3.95
C ILE A 442 31.14 15.66 4.88
N TRP A 443 32.28 15.80 5.58
CA TRP A 443 32.53 16.93 6.45
C TRP A 443 32.61 18.26 5.72
N ASP A 444 33.20 18.28 4.51
CA ASP A 444 33.24 19.48 3.67
C ASP A 444 31.82 19.90 3.25
N ALA A 445 30.98 18.98 2.83
CA ALA A 445 29.60 19.23 2.49
C ALA A 445 28.79 19.71 3.72
N LEU A 446 29.00 19.10 4.89
CA LEU A 446 28.39 19.54 6.16
C LEU A 446 28.83 20.97 6.54
N LYS A 447 30.08 21.34 6.29
CA LYS A 447 30.60 22.69 6.51
C LYS A 447 29.90 23.70 5.61
N VAL A 448 29.81 23.44 4.32
CA VAL A 448 29.10 24.30 3.37
C VAL A 448 27.62 24.46 3.76
N ALA A 449 26.95 23.35 4.12
CA ALA A 449 25.55 23.33 4.54
C ALA A 449 25.30 23.92 5.94
N GLN A 450 26.32 24.50 6.61
CA GLN A 450 26.25 25.00 7.99
C GLN A 450 25.72 23.93 8.99
N ALA A 451 26.00 22.66 8.74
CA ALA A 451 25.54 21.52 9.54
C ALA A 451 26.66 20.90 10.40
N LYS A 452 27.93 21.35 10.24
CA LYS A 452 29.10 20.77 10.91
C LYS A 452 28.95 20.76 12.42
N GLU A 453 28.63 21.89 13.04
CA GLU A 453 28.45 22.03 14.49
C GLU A 453 27.28 21.16 15.02
N VAL A 454 26.24 20.99 14.20
CA VAL A 454 25.10 20.11 14.56
C VAL A 454 25.55 18.67 14.70
N VAL A 455 26.40 18.21 13.80
CA VAL A 455 26.90 16.83 13.78
C VAL A 455 27.98 16.63 14.85
N GLU A 456 28.90 17.56 15.02
CA GLU A 456 29.93 17.52 16.07
C GLU A 456 29.33 17.48 17.49
N GLY A 457 28.17 18.14 17.70
CA GLY A 457 27.43 18.13 18.96
C GLY A 457 26.60 16.87 19.22
N LYS A 458 26.65 15.86 18.33
CA LYS A 458 25.95 14.59 18.50
C LYS A 458 26.89 13.49 18.96
N ASP A 459 26.41 12.63 19.88
CA ASP A 459 27.16 11.46 20.33
C ASP A 459 27.41 10.51 19.13
N GLY A 460 28.69 10.24 18.83
CA GLY A 460 29.09 9.43 17.68
C GLY A 460 29.16 10.23 16.34
N GLN A 461 28.87 11.54 16.34
CA GLN A 461 29.02 12.42 15.19
C GLN A 461 28.36 11.87 13.90
N LEU A 462 29.13 11.47 12.87
CA LEU A 462 28.59 10.91 11.63
C LEU A 462 27.85 9.58 11.86
N ASP A 463 28.13 8.86 12.92
CA ASP A 463 27.51 7.58 13.24
C ASP A 463 26.26 7.75 14.16
N PHE A 464 25.90 8.99 14.48
CA PHE A 464 24.66 9.28 15.22
C PHE A 464 23.44 8.77 14.45
N MET A 465 22.60 7.99 15.15
CA MET A 465 21.43 7.34 14.58
C MET A 465 20.24 8.30 14.49
N LEU A 466 19.75 8.47 13.27
CA LEU A 466 18.53 9.22 12.98
C LEU A 466 17.30 8.32 13.08
N GLU A 467 16.25 8.84 13.69
CA GLU A 467 14.93 8.24 13.64
C GLU A 467 14.26 8.45 12.27
N GLN A 468 13.20 7.72 12.00
CA GLN A 468 12.40 7.87 10.78
C GLN A 468 11.96 9.33 10.59
N ASN A 469 12.21 9.89 9.41
CA ASN A 469 12.00 11.30 9.07
C ASN A 469 12.84 12.28 9.91
N GLY A 470 13.90 11.85 10.58
CA GLY A 470 14.75 12.69 11.43
C GLY A 470 13.99 13.33 12.60
N LYS A 471 13.03 12.63 13.22
CA LYS A 471 12.19 13.17 14.31
C LYS A 471 12.98 13.62 15.53
N ASN A 472 14.17 13.07 15.74
CA ASN A 472 15.11 13.43 16.81
C ASN A 472 15.98 14.65 16.48
N LEU A 473 15.65 15.40 15.40
CA LEU A 473 16.31 16.65 15.00
C LEU A 473 15.29 17.78 14.92
N SER A 474 15.77 19.02 15.12
CA SER A 474 14.96 20.23 14.83
C SER A 474 14.73 20.39 13.33
N GLY A 475 13.73 21.21 12.94
CA GLY A 475 13.43 21.49 11.53
C GLY A 475 14.64 22.01 10.75
N GLY A 476 15.33 23.04 11.28
CA GLY A 476 16.53 23.61 10.65
C GLY A 476 17.72 22.64 10.60
N GLN A 477 17.87 21.76 11.60
CA GLN A 477 18.91 20.70 11.57
C GLN A 477 18.64 19.68 10.46
N ARG A 478 17.40 19.22 10.31
CA ARG A 478 17.00 18.34 9.20
C ARG A 478 17.27 18.97 7.85
N GLN A 479 16.89 20.25 7.70
CA GLN A 479 17.06 20.99 6.47
C GLN A 479 18.55 21.06 6.07
N ARG A 480 19.42 21.47 7.01
CA ARG A 480 20.87 21.56 6.76
C ARG A 480 21.47 20.21 6.38
N LEU A 481 21.04 19.12 6.99
CA LEU A 481 21.50 17.77 6.63
C LEU A 481 21.00 17.34 5.23
N THR A 482 19.79 17.72 4.82
CA THR A 482 19.31 17.42 3.45
C THR A 482 20.07 18.25 2.41
N ILE A 483 20.45 19.49 2.73
CA ILE A 483 21.31 20.29 1.87
C ILE A 483 22.72 19.66 1.78
N ALA A 484 23.31 19.25 2.91
CA ALA A 484 24.61 18.59 2.92
C ALA A 484 24.61 17.32 2.04
N ARG A 485 23.54 16.49 2.14
CA ARG A 485 23.38 15.30 1.30
C ARG A 485 23.39 15.61 -0.19
N ALA A 486 22.73 16.70 -0.62
CA ALA A 486 22.76 17.13 -2.01
C ALA A 486 24.16 17.64 -2.43
N LEU A 487 24.90 18.30 -1.53
CA LEU A 487 26.24 18.80 -1.78
C LEU A 487 27.31 17.70 -1.84
N VAL A 488 27.16 16.61 -1.08
CA VAL A 488 28.08 15.43 -1.15
C VAL A 488 28.15 14.89 -2.57
N LYS A 489 27.08 15.03 -3.35
CA LYS A 489 27.02 14.62 -4.74
C LYS A 489 27.91 15.44 -5.67
N LYS A 490 28.26 16.68 -5.32
CA LYS A 490 28.96 17.67 -6.16
C LYS A 490 28.25 17.88 -7.50
N PRO A 491 26.96 18.25 -7.51
CA PRO A 491 26.16 18.34 -8.74
C PRO A 491 26.58 19.52 -9.61
N GLU A 492 26.42 19.40 -10.95
CA GLU A 492 26.55 20.52 -11.88
C GLU A 492 25.43 21.56 -11.66
N ILE A 493 24.23 21.10 -11.33
CA ILE A 493 23.04 21.89 -11.07
C ILE A 493 22.50 21.58 -9.67
N LEU A 494 22.49 22.57 -8.78
CA LEU A 494 21.94 22.45 -7.43
C LEU A 494 20.60 23.20 -7.36
N ILE A 495 19.54 22.50 -6.95
CA ILE A 495 18.21 23.07 -6.77
C ILE A 495 17.85 23.06 -5.29
N LEU A 496 17.52 24.25 -4.76
CA LEU A 496 17.06 24.44 -3.38
C LEU A 496 15.62 24.97 -3.41
N ASP A 497 14.64 24.04 -3.30
CA ASP A 497 13.20 24.37 -3.36
C ASP A 497 12.67 24.77 -1.97
N ASP A 498 12.53 26.08 -1.75
CA ASP A 498 12.08 26.74 -0.50
C ASP A 498 12.78 26.19 0.77
N SER A 499 13.96 25.61 0.55
CA SER A 499 14.70 24.85 1.56
C SER A 499 15.46 25.75 2.55
N LEU A 500 15.46 27.05 2.36
CA LEU A 500 16.08 28.05 3.24
C LEU A 500 15.08 28.68 4.22
N SER A 501 13.78 28.49 4.01
CA SER A 501 12.71 29.12 4.80
C SER A 501 12.68 28.70 6.28
N ALA A 502 13.15 27.47 6.57
CA ALA A 502 13.21 26.91 7.93
C ALA A 502 14.49 27.30 8.71
N LEU A 503 15.39 28.05 8.09
CA LEU A 503 16.64 28.50 8.70
C LEU A 503 16.47 29.89 9.31
N ASP A 504 17.22 30.16 10.38
CA ASP A 504 17.36 31.52 10.90
C ASP A 504 18.18 32.40 9.95
N PHE A 505 18.04 33.71 10.08
CA PHE A 505 18.66 34.69 9.17
C PHE A 505 20.18 34.59 9.09
N ALA A 506 20.85 34.30 10.21
CA ALA A 506 22.30 34.21 10.26
C ALA A 506 22.81 32.95 9.54
N THR A 507 22.18 31.82 9.80
CA THR A 507 22.50 30.54 9.14
C THR A 507 22.20 30.62 7.63
N ASP A 508 21.06 31.22 7.23
CA ASP A 508 20.69 31.40 5.83
C ASP A 508 21.72 32.30 5.10
N ALA A 509 22.15 33.41 5.68
CA ALA A 509 23.16 34.28 5.10
C ALA A 509 24.52 33.58 4.99
N ALA A 510 24.95 32.84 6.02
CA ALA A 510 26.19 32.07 6.01
C ALA A 510 26.18 30.95 4.94
N LEU A 511 25.07 30.25 4.82
CA LEU A 511 24.90 29.21 3.81
C LEU A 511 24.98 29.78 2.39
N ARG A 512 24.27 30.89 2.11
CA ARG A 512 24.33 31.53 0.79
C ARG A 512 25.73 32.01 0.45
N LYS A 513 26.45 32.59 1.42
CA LYS A 513 27.87 32.98 1.24
C LYS A 513 28.73 31.75 0.94
N ALA A 514 28.49 30.62 1.59
CA ALA A 514 29.24 29.39 1.33
C ALA A 514 28.88 28.78 -0.04
N LEU A 515 27.63 28.90 -0.48
CA LEU A 515 27.21 28.44 -1.82
C LEU A 515 27.78 29.33 -2.92
N ALA A 516 27.84 30.64 -2.72
CA ALA A 516 28.52 31.60 -3.63
C ALA A 516 30.01 31.25 -3.80
N GLY A 517 30.66 30.65 -2.81
CA GLY A 517 32.02 30.14 -2.93
C GLY A 517 32.17 28.94 -3.87
N LEU A 518 31.07 28.31 -4.33
CA LEU A 518 31.02 27.27 -5.34
C LEU A 518 30.75 27.81 -6.76
N GLU A 519 30.69 29.14 -6.91
CA GLU A 519 30.44 29.81 -8.18
C GLU A 519 31.48 29.43 -9.24
N GLY A 520 30.99 29.24 -10.48
CA GLY A 520 31.80 28.79 -11.62
C GLY A 520 31.81 27.26 -11.83
N GLU A 521 31.56 26.47 -10.79
CA GLU A 521 31.49 25.00 -10.89
C GLU A 521 30.04 24.49 -10.86
N THR A 522 29.16 25.12 -10.03
CA THR A 522 27.80 24.65 -9.81
C THR A 522 26.79 25.76 -10.14
N THR A 523 25.83 25.45 -11.00
CA THR A 523 24.68 26.31 -11.30
C THR A 523 23.63 26.12 -10.20
N THR A 524 23.23 27.21 -9.52
CA THR A 524 22.35 27.10 -8.34
C THR A 524 20.99 27.74 -8.59
N PHE A 525 19.91 26.97 -8.39
CA PHE A 525 18.52 27.45 -8.41
C PHE A 525 18.02 27.61 -6.97
N LEU A 526 17.69 28.84 -6.60
CA LEU A 526 17.16 29.22 -5.29
C LEU A 526 15.67 29.56 -5.42
N VAL A 527 14.80 28.65 -5.04
CA VAL A 527 13.37 28.96 -4.93
C VAL A 527 13.11 29.57 -3.56
N SER A 528 12.55 30.76 -3.53
CA SER A 528 12.26 31.48 -2.29
C SER A 528 11.01 32.31 -2.40
N GLN A 529 10.32 32.51 -1.28
CA GLN A 529 9.26 33.50 -1.12
C GLN A 529 9.84 34.84 -0.59
N ARG A 530 11.09 34.83 -0.10
CA ARG A 530 11.77 35.99 0.47
C ARG A 530 12.69 36.62 -0.56
N VAL A 531 12.46 37.91 -0.87
CA VAL A 531 13.32 38.68 -1.80
C VAL A 531 14.76 38.73 -1.31
N ALA A 532 14.97 38.91 0.00
CA ALA A 532 16.31 38.96 0.61
C ALA A 532 17.14 37.71 0.28
N GLY A 533 16.47 36.54 0.04
CA GLY A 533 17.11 35.29 -0.31
C GLY A 533 17.68 35.19 -1.72
N ILE A 534 17.16 35.98 -2.64
CA ILE A 534 17.48 35.93 -4.07
C ILE A 534 17.99 37.25 -4.67
N ARG A 535 18.01 38.31 -3.87
CA ARG A 535 18.37 39.67 -4.35
C ARG A 535 19.73 39.74 -5.04
N GLN A 536 20.67 38.88 -4.60
CA GLN A 536 22.05 38.85 -5.14
C GLN A 536 22.21 37.81 -6.27
N ALA A 537 21.13 37.15 -6.71
CA ALA A 537 21.20 36.20 -7.79
C ALA A 537 21.54 36.89 -9.12
N ASP A 538 22.32 36.20 -9.98
CA ASP A 538 22.71 36.71 -11.31
C ASP A 538 21.48 36.90 -12.20
N LYS A 539 20.44 36.06 -11.96
CA LYS A 539 19.17 36.12 -12.67
C LYS A 539 18.03 35.77 -11.73
N ILE A 540 16.98 36.55 -11.77
CA ILE A 540 15.76 36.29 -11.01
C ILE A 540 14.63 36.03 -12.01
N LEU A 541 13.91 34.93 -11.80
CA LEU A 541 12.69 34.56 -12.53
C LEU A 541 11.49 34.88 -11.64
N VAL A 542 10.61 35.72 -12.13
CA VAL A 542 9.37 36.10 -11.42
C VAL A 542 8.22 35.34 -12.03
N LEU A 543 7.61 34.47 -11.25
CA LEU A 543 6.45 33.66 -11.68
C LEU A 543 5.16 34.25 -11.10
N ASP A 544 4.17 34.44 -11.95
CA ASP A 544 2.81 34.76 -11.57
C ASP A 544 1.81 33.93 -12.33
N ASN A 545 0.87 33.30 -11.62
CA ASN A 545 -0.20 32.45 -12.17
C ASN A 545 0.25 31.43 -13.24
N GLY A 546 1.45 30.86 -13.08
CA GLY A 546 2.03 29.86 -13.99
C GLY A 546 2.74 30.46 -15.20
N GLU A 547 2.88 31.76 -15.30
CA GLU A 547 3.57 32.48 -16.38
C GLU A 547 4.84 33.19 -15.87
N LEU A 548 5.78 33.48 -16.76
CA LEU A 548 6.98 34.20 -16.47
C LEU A 548 6.71 35.74 -16.59
N ALA A 549 6.38 36.37 -15.46
CA ALA A 549 6.08 37.79 -15.40
C ALA A 549 7.31 38.71 -15.61
N GLY A 550 8.51 38.19 -15.30
CA GLY A 550 9.75 38.94 -15.50
C GLY A 550 11.00 38.09 -15.33
N SER A 551 12.09 38.49 -15.98
CA SER A 551 13.40 37.81 -15.86
C SER A 551 14.52 38.86 -15.98
N GLY A 552 15.42 38.89 -15.02
CA GLY A 552 16.55 39.82 -14.98
C GLY A 552 17.22 39.90 -13.61
N THR A 553 18.09 40.84 -13.41
CA THR A 553 18.68 41.18 -12.10
C THR A 553 17.68 41.90 -11.21
N HIS A 554 17.99 42.03 -9.92
CA HIS A 554 17.15 42.79 -8.99
C HIS A 554 16.86 44.21 -9.50
N ASP A 555 17.91 44.93 -9.94
CA ASP A 555 17.79 46.33 -10.37
C ASP A 555 17.00 46.48 -11.69
N GLU A 556 17.12 45.54 -12.59
CA GLU A 556 16.34 45.49 -13.83
C GLU A 556 14.84 45.20 -13.54
N LEU A 557 14.56 44.26 -12.65
CA LEU A 557 13.19 43.88 -12.30
C LEU A 557 12.48 44.97 -11.48
N MET A 558 13.21 45.72 -10.65
CA MET A 558 12.66 46.90 -9.96
C MET A 558 12.17 47.94 -10.94
N LYS A 559 12.77 48.05 -12.12
CA LYS A 559 12.35 49.02 -13.16
C LYS A 559 11.27 48.44 -14.10
N SER A 560 11.37 47.16 -14.46
CA SER A 560 10.59 46.57 -15.56
C SER A 560 9.42 45.69 -15.13
N CYS A 561 9.43 45.13 -13.92
CA CYS A 561 8.44 44.13 -13.49
C CYS A 561 7.58 44.63 -12.32
N GLU A 562 6.29 44.85 -12.58
CA GLU A 562 5.33 45.32 -11.57
C GLU A 562 5.12 44.28 -10.46
N VAL A 563 4.94 43.01 -10.83
CA VAL A 563 4.78 41.89 -9.88
C VAL A 563 5.96 41.77 -8.93
N TYR A 564 7.20 41.95 -9.44
CA TYR A 564 8.39 41.94 -8.59
C TYR A 564 8.41 43.08 -7.59
N ARG A 565 8.05 44.31 -8.02
CA ARG A 565 7.94 45.50 -7.15
C ARG A 565 6.90 45.31 -6.05
N GLU A 566 5.74 44.72 -6.39
CA GLU A 566 4.71 44.43 -5.40
C GLU A 566 5.21 43.44 -4.34
N ILE A 567 5.85 42.34 -4.75
CA ILE A 567 6.46 41.36 -3.84
C ILE A 567 7.55 42.03 -2.99
N TYR A 568 8.39 42.85 -3.59
CA TYR A 568 9.47 43.57 -2.88
C TYR A 568 8.91 44.54 -1.82
N PHE A 569 7.99 45.42 -2.18
CA PHE A 569 7.42 46.40 -1.26
C PHE A 569 6.50 45.77 -0.20
N SER A 570 5.95 44.61 -0.45
CA SER A 570 5.23 43.86 0.59
C SER A 570 6.16 43.39 1.72
N GLN A 571 7.44 43.14 1.42
CA GLN A 571 8.47 42.72 2.38
C GLN A 571 9.30 43.91 2.93
N PHE A 572 9.44 44.99 2.16
CA PHE A 572 10.19 46.17 2.48
C PHE A 572 9.34 47.46 2.29
N PRO A 573 8.32 47.66 3.13
CA PRO A 573 7.39 48.80 2.98
C PRO A 573 8.08 50.19 3.05
N GLU A 574 9.17 50.28 3.83
CA GLU A 574 9.93 51.55 4.01
C GLU A 574 10.61 51.99 2.71
N ASP A 575 10.99 51.07 1.85
CA ASP A 575 11.67 51.39 0.58
C ASP A 575 10.70 51.90 -0.50
N ARG A 576 9.39 51.64 -0.35
CA ARG A 576 8.37 52.13 -1.29
C ARG A 576 8.35 53.65 -1.39
N ALA A 577 8.41 54.32 -0.25
CA ALA A 577 8.40 55.79 -0.19
C ALA A 577 9.67 56.42 -0.81
N LYS A 578 10.82 55.74 -0.71
CA LYS A 578 12.08 56.17 -1.34
C LYS A 578 12.04 55.97 -2.85
N TYR A 579 11.49 54.82 -3.30
CA TYR A 579 11.34 54.51 -4.72
C TYR A 579 10.41 55.52 -5.42
N GLU A 580 9.26 55.84 -4.82
CA GLU A 580 8.31 56.83 -5.34
C GLU A 580 8.91 58.26 -5.40
N LYS A 581 9.92 58.56 -4.58
CA LYS A 581 10.69 59.84 -4.60
C LYS A 581 11.88 59.82 -5.57
N GLY A 582 12.18 58.68 -6.21
CA GLY A 582 13.34 58.53 -7.09
C GLY A 582 14.70 58.48 -6.37
N GLU A 583 14.70 58.12 -5.07
CA GLU A 583 15.90 58.04 -4.22
C GLU A 583 16.51 56.60 -4.22
N MET A 584 15.97 55.67 -5.01
CA MET A 584 16.47 54.28 -5.18
C MET A 584 16.89 54.03 -6.61
#